data_976105e15a3fe8be77916080fec7e0d4
#
_entry.id   976105e15a3fe8be77916080fec7e0d4
#
_cell.length_a   1.000
_cell.length_b   1.000
_cell.length_c   1.000
_cell.angle_alpha   90.00
_cell.angle_beta   90.00
_cell.angle_gamma   90.00
#
_symmetry.space_group_name_H-M   'P 1'
#
loop_
_entity.id
_entity.type
_entity.pdbx_description
1 polymer ?
#
loop_
_entity_poly.entity_id
_entity_poly.type
_entity_poly.pdbx_seq_one_letter_code
_entity_poly.pdbx_strand_id
1 'polypeptide(L)'
;MHERPGPWFQPATCGPPVEAASNANPVHGGRLAEDGTEGFPFDPDFPQLPIASNPRLMLDIFRTELKPVAEKRYEIQECRPFRFRCRQSKSRCVLQYTLRIADPSTGRRWDQSVTGLLYADKRKAERRWHEMQATDPRRGIPKEWLAFEPVSIISGLGMLVQIFPFDRRLRNLGPIMGGAGRTVDPLLLARLGPGEWEVENRTIEPTRYRTERGAALRYAIQAREARSARRGTVTCYLKVYRNDDGAETWRFLQSLARQTAEGTRPYETIRPIAYLSDLRTLVIEEAPGRPLSQLSPQAGHAAQAVRSVARALAAFHQDEIPATRHESLADRLEAVRKAGLLIQWACPGTRDTVQAIIAAVTNGLEEASPAPIHGDLKSDHVFVSDERVVFIDLDSVAFGDPVRDVASLFAHLTCKTGSPSMPADRAREMAAAFVDEYFRHAPSSWRARFGLHSAGAFLEVAGCIFRSQEPGWPETTARIVEEAQRACEEVQD
;
A
#
# COMPACT_ATOMS: atom_id res chain seq x y z
N MET A 1 0.15 -10.79 35.10
CA MET A 1 -0.65 -10.31 33.96
C MET A 1 0.33 -10.00 32.84
N HIS A 2 0.43 -10.88 31.85
CA HIS A 2 1.38 -10.71 30.75
C HIS A 2 0.68 -9.97 29.63
N GLU A 3 1.00 -8.69 29.49
CA GLU A 3 0.67 -7.94 28.27
C GLU A 3 1.48 -8.51 27.11
N ARG A 4 0.78 -9.03 26.11
CA ARG A 4 1.39 -9.36 24.80
C ARG A 4 1.61 -8.04 24.06
N PRO A 5 2.84 -7.72 23.64
CA PRO A 5 3.06 -6.57 22.76
C PRO A 5 2.41 -6.86 21.43
N GLY A 6 1.58 -5.94 20.92
CA GLY A 6 1.00 -5.99 19.59
C GLY A 6 2.10 -6.00 18.51
N PRO A 7 1.84 -6.60 17.36
CA PRO A 7 2.82 -6.68 16.27
C PRO A 7 3.03 -5.29 15.66
N TRP A 8 4.19 -4.75 15.88
CA TRP A 8 4.68 -3.54 15.24
C TRP A 8 4.99 -3.83 13.76
N PHE A 9 4.24 -3.27 12.84
CA PHE A 9 4.40 -3.50 11.41
C PHE A 9 4.18 -4.96 10.98
N GLN A 10 2.95 -5.33 10.68
CA GLN A 10 2.75 -6.34 9.65
C GLN A 10 2.79 -5.61 8.30
N PRO A 11 3.75 -5.94 7.40
CA PRO A 11 3.53 -5.73 5.97
C PRO A 11 2.24 -6.47 5.63
N ALA A 12 1.48 -6.01 4.63
CA ALA A 12 0.40 -6.81 4.07
C ALA A 12 0.96 -8.23 3.91
N THR A 13 0.49 -9.15 4.75
CA THR A 13 1.14 -10.43 4.99
C THR A 13 1.07 -11.28 3.75
N CYS A 14 2.21 -11.41 3.05
CA CYS A 14 2.52 -12.64 2.35
C CYS A 14 2.98 -13.65 3.40
N GLY A 15 2.35 -14.82 3.44
CA GLY A 15 2.59 -15.86 4.43
C GLY A 15 4.02 -16.42 4.42
N PRO A 16 4.36 -17.34 5.38
CA PRO A 16 5.70 -17.88 5.51
C PRO A 16 6.11 -18.70 4.29
N PRO A 17 7.44 -18.81 4.00
CA PRO A 17 7.94 -19.52 2.83
C PRO A 17 7.57 -21.01 2.91
N VAL A 18 6.96 -21.51 1.85
CA VAL A 18 6.76 -22.95 1.62
C VAL A 18 8.08 -23.51 1.10
N GLU A 19 8.60 -24.54 1.73
CA GLU A 19 9.73 -25.33 1.22
C GLU A 19 9.44 -25.81 -0.21
N ALA A 20 10.27 -25.36 -1.15
CA ALA A 20 10.17 -25.75 -2.54
C ALA A 20 10.78 -27.16 -2.74
N ALA A 21 9.94 -28.11 -3.11
CA ALA A 21 10.39 -29.38 -3.67
C ALA A 21 11.00 -29.13 -5.07
N SER A 22 12.24 -29.58 -5.25
CA SER A 22 12.98 -29.49 -6.49
C SER A 22 12.37 -30.38 -7.57
N ASN A 23 12.06 -29.80 -8.75
CA ASN A 23 12.28 -30.39 -10.08
C ASN A 23 11.69 -29.47 -11.15
N ALA A 24 12.50 -28.66 -11.80
CA ALA A 24 12.30 -28.19 -13.17
C ALA A 24 13.60 -27.64 -13.75
N ASN A 25 13.87 -28.02 -15.00
CA ASN A 25 15.05 -27.68 -15.79
C ASN A 25 15.24 -26.17 -16.03
N PRO A 26 16.48 -25.69 -16.15
CA PRO A 26 16.77 -24.27 -16.28
C PRO A 26 16.57 -23.78 -17.71
N VAL A 27 15.75 -22.75 -17.87
CA VAL A 27 15.75 -21.90 -19.07
C VAL A 27 16.59 -20.66 -18.78
N HIS A 28 17.50 -20.36 -19.70
CA HIS A 28 18.57 -19.38 -19.61
C HIS A 28 18.12 -17.94 -19.33
N GLY A 29 18.89 -17.24 -18.48
CA GLY A 29 19.05 -15.81 -18.59
C GLY A 29 18.99 -14.98 -17.33
N GLY A 30 19.85 -15.19 -16.41
CA GLY A 30 20.18 -14.28 -15.31
C GLY A 30 21.25 -14.94 -14.45
N ARG A 31 22.46 -14.37 -14.40
CA ARG A 31 23.49 -14.85 -13.48
C ARG A 31 22.96 -14.59 -12.06
N LEU A 32 22.58 -15.64 -11.36
CA LEU A 32 22.43 -15.62 -9.91
C LEU A 32 23.80 -15.22 -9.33
N ALA A 33 23.83 -14.20 -8.49
CA ALA A 33 25.00 -13.97 -7.66
C ALA A 33 25.19 -15.20 -6.75
N GLU A 34 26.40 -15.65 -6.54
CA GLU A 34 26.77 -16.89 -5.80
C GLU A 34 26.28 -16.90 -4.34
N ASP A 35 25.67 -15.80 -3.86
CA ASP A 35 25.14 -15.61 -2.50
C ASP A 35 23.60 -15.68 -2.40
N GLY A 36 22.90 -16.07 -3.48
CA GLY A 36 21.44 -16.21 -3.49
C GLY A 36 20.65 -14.89 -3.44
N THR A 37 21.32 -13.76 -3.68
CA THR A 37 20.66 -12.47 -3.87
C THR A 37 20.28 -12.29 -5.33
N GLU A 38 18.99 -12.11 -5.59
CA GLU A 38 18.47 -11.76 -6.92
C GLU A 38 19.11 -10.44 -7.38
N GLY A 39 19.79 -10.46 -8.53
CA GLY A 39 20.55 -9.31 -9.03
C GLY A 39 19.64 -8.12 -9.30
N PHE A 40 19.74 -7.08 -8.49
CA PHE A 40 19.06 -5.81 -8.73
C PHE A 40 19.63 -5.18 -10.02
N PRO A 41 18.79 -4.59 -10.88
CA PRO A 41 19.27 -4.06 -12.16
C PRO A 41 20.29 -2.93 -11.97
N PHE A 42 21.33 -2.95 -12.78
CA PHE A 42 22.33 -1.87 -12.77
C PHE A 42 21.73 -0.57 -13.32
N ASP A 43 22.03 0.53 -12.63
CA ASP A 43 21.65 1.87 -13.03
C ASP A 43 22.88 2.78 -13.00
N PRO A 44 23.33 3.34 -14.15
CA PRO A 44 24.52 4.20 -14.20
C PRO A 44 24.38 5.48 -13.38
N ASP A 45 23.14 6.00 -13.20
CA ASP A 45 22.86 7.16 -12.37
C ASP A 45 22.93 6.82 -10.87
N PHE A 46 22.76 5.53 -10.53
CA PHE A 46 22.75 5.02 -9.16
C PHE A 46 23.60 3.75 -9.01
N PRO A 47 24.94 3.82 -9.21
CA PRO A 47 25.82 2.65 -9.15
C PRO A 47 25.85 1.97 -7.76
N GLN A 48 25.36 2.64 -6.72
CA GLN A 48 25.24 2.12 -5.36
C GLN A 48 23.93 1.32 -5.10
N LEU A 49 23.01 1.24 -6.06
CA LEU A 49 21.77 0.46 -5.92
C LEU A 49 21.98 -1.01 -5.58
N PRO A 50 22.95 -1.74 -6.17
CA PRO A 50 23.21 -3.14 -5.81
C PRO A 50 23.55 -3.33 -4.32
N ILE A 51 24.27 -2.38 -3.72
CA ILE A 51 24.55 -2.41 -2.27
C ILE A 51 23.28 -2.07 -1.50
N ALA A 52 22.57 -1.00 -1.88
CA ALA A 52 21.38 -0.53 -1.20
C ALA A 52 20.20 -1.50 -1.29
N SER A 53 20.15 -2.39 -2.28
CA SER A 53 19.14 -3.43 -2.42
C SER A 53 19.49 -4.74 -1.71
N ASN A 54 20.74 -4.93 -1.33
CA ASN A 54 21.20 -6.16 -0.66
C ASN A 54 20.93 -6.11 0.85
N PRO A 55 20.03 -6.95 1.39
CA PRO A 55 19.64 -6.90 2.79
C PRO A 55 20.80 -7.21 3.75
N ARG A 56 21.74 -8.08 3.38
CA ARG A 56 22.90 -8.44 4.22
C ARG A 56 23.87 -7.27 4.33
N LEU A 57 24.25 -6.68 3.18
CA LEU A 57 25.14 -5.51 3.17
C LEU A 57 24.50 -4.32 3.92
N MET A 58 23.21 -4.07 3.70
CA MET A 58 22.51 -2.99 4.39
C MET A 58 22.34 -3.26 5.89
N LEU A 59 22.23 -4.51 6.33
CA LEU A 59 22.22 -4.86 7.74
C LEU A 59 23.51 -4.42 8.44
N ASP A 60 24.66 -4.72 7.86
CA ASP A 60 25.95 -4.37 8.43
C ASP A 60 26.19 -2.85 8.39
N ILE A 61 25.80 -2.20 7.30
CA ILE A 61 25.84 -0.74 7.19
C ILE A 61 24.94 -0.09 8.26
N PHE A 62 23.70 -0.54 8.44
CA PHE A 62 22.82 0.03 9.46
C PHE A 62 23.32 -0.21 10.89
N ARG A 63 23.94 -1.35 11.18
CA ARG A 63 24.60 -1.62 12.47
C ARG A 63 25.71 -0.62 12.79
N THR A 64 26.44 -0.20 11.77
CA THR A 64 27.57 0.72 11.92
C THR A 64 27.14 2.19 11.95
N GLU A 65 26.18 2.56 11.10
CA GLU A 65 25.85 3.97 10.81
C GLU A 65 24.68 4.53 11.63
N LEU A 66 23.75 3.67 12.10
CA LEU A 66 22.62 4.16 12.89
C LEU A 66 23.03 4.39 14.34
N LYS A 67 22.84 5.62 14.81
CA LYS A 67 23.20 6.03 16.17
C LYS A 67 21.97 5.95 17.09
N PRO A 68 22.05 5.22 18.23
CA PRO A 68 21.01 5.27 19.26
C PRO A 68 20.86 6.68 19.84
N VAL A 69 19.63 7.07 20.20
CA VAL A 69 19.34 8.41 20.80
C VAL A 69 19.91 8.56 22.21
N ALA A 70 20.01 7.48 22.96
CA ALA A 70 20.55 7.44 24.30
C ALA A 70 21.75 6.48 24.34
N GLU A 71 22.48 6.43 25.47
CA GLU A 71 23.55 5.43 25.71
C GLU A 71 23.03 3.98 25.80
N LYS A 72 21.93 3.71 25.11
CA LYS A 72 21.32 2.38 24.98
C LYS A 72 21.96 1.61 23.86
N ARG A 73 22.19 0.33 24.07
CA ARG A 73 22.64 -0.60 23.04
C ARG A 73 21.47 -1.34 22.48
N TYR A 74 21.11 -1.07 21.24
CA TYR A 74 20.12 -1.84 20.49
C TYR A 74 20.84 -2.78 19.52
N GLU A 75 20.30 -3.98 19.33
CA GLU A 75 20.77 -4.94 18.33
C GLU A 75 19.87 -4.88 17.09
N ILE A 76 20.46 -4.60 15.94
CA ILE A 76 19.77 -4.74 14.66
C ILE A 76 19.97 -6.19 14.19
N GLN A 77 18.94 -7.01 14.31
CA GLN A 77 19.01 -8.46 14.06
C GLN A 77 18.80 -8.80 12.59
N GLU A 78 17.93 -8.08 11.89
CA GLU A 78 17.55 -8.34 10.50
C GLU A 78 17.27 -7.03 9.76
N CYS A 79 17.56 -7.01 8.46
CA CYS A 79 17.16 -5.95 7.53
C CYS A 79 16.37 -6.57 6.38
N ARG A 80 15.11 -6.13 6.21
CA ARG A 80 14.23 -6.56 5.11
C ARG A 80 13.88 -5.37 4.24
N PRO A 81 14.32 -5.33 2.96
CA PRO A 81 13.76 -4.37 2.00
C PRO A 81 12.29 -4.72 1.75
N PHE A 82 11.42 -3.72 1.67
CA PHE A 82 10.00 -3.99 1.47
C PHE A 82 9.32 -3.09 0.45
N ARG A 83 9.94 -1.97 0.08
CA ARG A 83 9.38 -1.07 -0.92
C ARG A 83 10.44 -0.19 -1.56
N PHE A 84 10.64 -0.38 -2.86
CA PHE A 84 11.56 0.44 -3.63
C PHE A 84 10.81 1.29 -4.66
N ARG A 85 11.17 2.57 -4.72
CA ARG A 85 10.71 3.54 -5.73
C ARG A 85 11.93 4.07 -6.47
N CYS A 86 12.48 3.24 -7.35
CA CYS A 86 13.60 3.59 -8.20
C CYS A 86 13.12 4.23 -9.50
N ARG A 87 13.96 5.07 -10.09
CA ARG A 87 13.74 5.75 -11.38
C ARG A 87 12.47 6.60 -11.49
N GLN A 88 11.85 6.98 -10.39
CA GLN A 88 10.75 7.96 -10.40
C GLN A 88 11.23 9.39 -10.62
N SER A 89 12.53 9.65 -10.42
CA SER A 89 13.21 10.86 -10.83
C SER A 89 14.67 10.53 -11.10
N LYS A 90 15.29 11.19 -12.07
CA LYS A 90 16.71 11.04 -12.39
C LYS A 90 17.66 11.44 -11.25
N SER A 91 17.14 12.03 -10.17
CA SER A 91 17.95 12.58 -9.09
C SER A 91 17.94 11.79 -7.81
N ARG A 92 17.01 10.82 -7.65
CA ARG A 92 16.80 10.15 -6.37
C ARG A 92 16.01 8.86 -6.49
N CYS A 93 16.43 7.83 -5.73
CA CYS A 93 15.61 6.66 -5.40
C CYS A 93 15.16 6.70 -3.93
N VAL A 94 14.04 6.07 -3.64
CA VAL A 94 13.51 5.90 -2.27
C VAL A 94 13.43 4.41 -1.99
N LEU A 95 14.16 3.97 -0.97
CA LEU A 95 14.22 2.58 -0.54
C LEU A 95 13.70 2.49 0.89
N GLN A 96 12.74 1.61 1.14
CA GLN A 96 12.21 1.40 2.47
C GLN A 96 12.65 0.03 2.99
N TYR A 97 13.05 -0.01 4.26
CA TYR A 97 13.51 -1.20 4.96
C TYR A 97 12.72 -1.37 6.25
N THR A 98 12.53 -2.61 6.64
CA THR A 98 12.12 -2.98 8.00
C THR A 98 13.33 -3.57 8.70
N LEU A 99 13.73 -2.97 9.82
CA LEU A 99 14.77 -3.51 10.69
C LEU A 99 14.13 -4.20 11.88
N ARG A 100 14.51 -5.45 12.13
CA ARG A 100 14.18 -6.15 13.38
C ARG A 100 15.15 -5.68 14.45
N ILE A 101 14.63 -4.98 15.46
CA ILE A 101 15.42 -4.44 16.56
C ILE A 101 15.14 -5.25 17.83
N ALA A 102 16.19 -5.46 18.63
CA ALA A 102 16.10 -5.98 19.99
C ALA A 102 16.73 -5.01 20.98
N ASP A 103 16.11 -4.86 22.14
CA ASP A 103 16.67 -4.21 23.32
C ASP A 103 17.12 -5.30 24.31
N PRO A 104 18.43 -5.58 24.43
CA PRO A 104 18.94 -6.63 25.33
C PRO A 104 18.63 -6.36 26.82
N SER A 105 18.44 -5.09 27.19
CA SER A 105 18.20 -4.70 28.57
C SER A 105 16.77 -5.02 29.04
N THR A 106 15.81 -5.02 28.11
CA THR A 106 14.39 -5.27 28.40
C THR A 106 13.84 -6.55 27.78
N GLY A 107 14.58 -7.17 26.86
CA GLY A 107 14.13 -8.29 26.04
C GLY A 107 13.09 -7.92 24.98
N ARG A 108 12.74 -6.63 24.85
CA ARG A 108 11.76 -6.15 23.85
C ARG A 108 12.31 -6.30 22.46
N ARG A 109 11.44 -6.73 21.53
CA ARG A 109 11.71 -6.79 20.09
C ARG A 109 10.63 -6.05 19.32
N TRP A 110 11.02 -5.34 18.24
CA TRP A 110 10.07 -4.66 17.36
C TRP A 110 10.61 -4.50 15.96
N ASP A 111 9.73 -4.18 15.04
CA ASP A 111 10.09 -3.82 13.67
C ASP A 111 10.15 -2.30 13.54
N GLN A 112 11.26 -1.78 13.04
CA GLN A 112 11.52 -0.36 12.81
C GLN A 112 11.52 -0.07 11.31
N SER A 113 10.64 0.81 10.86
CA SER A 113 10.68 1.28 9.48
C SER A 113 11.76 2.33 9.30
N VAL A 114 12.60 2.10 8.30
CA VAL A 114 13.71 2.97 7.90
C VAL A 114 13.60 3.29 6.42
N THR A 115 13.84 4.53 6.06
CA THR A 115 13.86 4.97 4.66
C THR A 115 15.23 5.49 4.28
N GLY A 116 15.82 4.91 3.23
CA GLY A 116 16.97 5.44 2.53
C GLY A 116 16.54 6.30 1.33
N LEU A 117 16.94 7.55 1.33
CA LEU A 117 16.81 8.46 0.18
C LEU A 117 18.16 8.50 -0.52
N LEU A 118 18.30 7.70 -1.56
CA LEU A 118 19.54 7.55 -2.32
C LEU A 118 19.62 8.64 -3.40
N TYR A 119 20.66 9.42 -3.41
CA TYR A 119 20.87 10.50 -4.36
C TYR A 119 21.96 10.14 -5.38
N ALA A 120 21.73 10.49 -6.65
CA ALA A 120 22.75 10.41 -7.69
C ALA A 120 23.94 11.34 -7.37
N ASP A 121 23.67 12.57 -6.88
CA ASP A 121 24.66 13.51 -6.36
C ASP A 121 24.78 13.38 -4.83
N LYS A 122 25.88 12.79 -4.36
CA LYS A 122 26.16 12.60 -2.92
C LYS A 122 26.16 13.92 -2.14
N ARG A 123 26.67 15.02 -2.73
CA ARG A 123 26.67 16.35 -2.10
C ARG A 123 25.26 16.85 -1.82
N LYS A 124 24.27 16.42 -2.62
CA LYS A 124 22.87 16.74 -2.38
C LYS A 124 22.32 16.03 -1.14
N ALA A 125 22.74 14.79 -0.87
CA ALA A 125 22.40 14.08 0.35
C ALA A 125 22.93 14.83 1.59
N GLU A 126 24.19 15.26 1.56
CA GLU A 126 24.86 15.99 2.64
C GLU A 126 24.15 17.34 2.91
N ARG A 127 23.92 18.15 1.87
CA ARG A 127 23.16 19.41 2.04
C ARG A 127 21.80 19.19 2.69
N ARG A 128 21.06 18.16 2.25
CA ARG A 128 19.74 17.83 2.82
C ARG A 128 19.81 17.34 4.25
N TRP A 129 20.85 16.62 4.60
CA TRP A 129 21.08 16.19 5.97
C TRP A 129 21.32 17.40 6.90
N HIS A 130 22.19 18.34 6.52
CA HIS A 130 22.41 19.57 7.28
C HIS A 130 21.14 20.42 7.45
N GLU A 131 20.34 20.57 6.38
CA GLU A 131 19.05 21.29 6.45
C GLU A 131 18.10 20.65 7.45
N MET A 132 18.07 19.31 7.55
CA MET A 132 17.19 18.61 8.48
C MET A 132 17.69 18.67 9.92
N GLN A 133 18.98 18.59 10.15
CA GLN A 133 19.56 18.77 11.50
C GLN A 133 19.23 20.13 12.09
N ALA A 134 19.15 21.17 11.28
CA ALA A 134 18.79 22.52 11.72
C ALA A 134 17.33 22.66 12.20
N THR A 135 16.46 21.67 11.96
CA THR A 135 15.01 21.75 12.26
C THR A 135 14.56 20.92 13.45
N ASP A 136 15.44 20.50 14.34
CA ASP A 136 15.15 19.57 15.45
C ASP A 136 14.29 18.36 15.00
N PRO A 137 14.91 17.32 14.42
CA PRO A 137 14.19 16.16 13.90
C PRO A 137 13.43 15.35 14.95
N ARG A 138 13.72 15.54 16.25
CA ARG A 138 13.05 14.81 17.35
C ARG A 138 11.74 15.47 17.80
N ARG A 139 11.48 16.70 17.34
CA ARG A 139 10.33 17.49 17.79
C ARG A 139 8.99 16.76 17.55
N GLY A 140 8.22 16.60 18.65
CA GLY A 140 6.90 15.98 18.60
C GLY A 140 6.88 14.46 18.49
N ILE A 141 8.05 13.80 18.42
CA ILE A 141 8.14 12.35 18.42
C ILE A 141 8.18 11.82 19.86
N PRO A 142 7.28 10.89 20.27
CA PRO A 142 7.31 10.29 21.59
C PRO A 142 8.61 9.50 21.82
N LYS A 143 9.09 9.50 23.08
CA LYS A 143 10.36 8.86 23.44
C LYS A 143 10.40 7.36 23.14
N GLU A 144 9.27 6.68 23.25
CA GLU A 144 9.12 5.25 22.93
C GLU A 144 9.35 4.92 21.45
N TRP A 145 9.26 5.92 20.57
CA TRP A 145 9.51 5.82 19.13
C TRP A 145 10.92 6.28 18.73
N LEU A 146 11.69 6.81 19.66
CA LEU A 146 13.04 7.35 19.45
C LEU A 146 14.11 6.34 19.92
N ALA A 147 14.26 5.23 19.21
CA ALA A 147 15.36 4.30 19.46
C ALA A 147 16.69 4.80 18.86
N PHE A 148 16.62 5.38 17.67
CA PHE A 148 17.77 5.90 16.92
C PHE A 148 17.55 7.37 16.55
N GLU A 149 18.65 8.05 16.19
CA GLU A 149 18.55 9.39 15.63
C GLU A 149 17.62 9.41 14.42
N PRO A 150 16.60 10.28 14.40
CA PRO A 150 15.57 10.27 13.36
C PRO A 150 16.10 10.49 11.95
N VAL A 151 17.28 11.12 11.84
CA VAL A 151 17.93 11.43 10.56
C VAL A 151 19.42 11.11 10.65
N SER A 152 19.90 10.35 9.69
CA SER A 152 21.33 10.01 9.55
C SER A 152 21.76 10.13 8.09
N ILE A 153 23.06 10.13 7.83
CA ILE A 153 23.63 10.08 6.50
C ILE A 153 24.62 8.93 6.38
N ILE A 154 24.50 8.14 5.33
CA ILE A 154 25.47 7.13 4.93
C ILE A 154 26.25 7.71 3.76
N SER A 155 27.33 8.44 4.09
CA SER A 155 28.10 9.24 3.11
C SER A 155 28.67 8.37 1.97
N GLY A 156 29.13 7.15 2.27
CA GLY A 156 29.64 6.20 1.27
C GLY A 156 28.63 5.89 0.16
N LEU A 157 27.35 5.84 0.49
CA LEU A 157 26.27 5.59 -0.46
C LEU A 157 25.60 6.87 -1.00
N GLY A 158 25.89 8.06 -0.45
CA GLY A 158 25.10 9.26 -0.74
C GLY A 158 23.64 9.07 -0.34
N MET A 159 23.39 8.36 0.75
CA MET A 159 22.07 7.99 1.24
C MET A 159 21.73 8.79 2.48
N LEU A 160 20.63 9.54 2.41
CA LEU A 160 20.01 10.16 3.57
C LEU A 160 19.01 9.18 4.18
N VAL A 161 19.16 8.90 5.47
CA VAL A 161 18.29 7.96 6.20
C VAL A 161 17.28 8.72 7.04
N GLN A 162 16.03 8.31 7.00
CA GLN A 162 14.94 8.77 7.87
C GLN A 162 14.38 7.56 8.62
N ILE A 163 14.18 7.72 9.94
CA ILE A 163 13.62 6.67 10.80
C ILE A 163 12.22 7.07 11.23
N PHE A 164 11.22 6.22 10.90
CA PHE A 164 9.83 6.44 11.31
C PHE A 164 9.73 6.62 12.84
N PRO A 165 8.92 7.57 13.32
CA PRO A 165 7.91 8.36 12.59
C PRO A 165 8.42 9.68 12.01
N PHE A 166 9.73 9.94 11.95
CA PHE A 166 10.24 11.11 11.26
C PHE A 166 10.08 10.96 9.74
N ASP A 167 9.46 11.95 9.11
CA ASP A 167 9.40 12.10 7.67
C ASP A 167 9.47 13.59 7.31
N ARG A 168 10.44 13.98 6.50
CA ARG A 168 10.68 15.37 6.14
C ARG A 168 9.50 16.06 5.42
N ARG A 169 8.59 15.29 4.80
CA ARG A 169 7.40 15.80 4.10
C ARG A 169 6.10 15.57 4.86
N LEU A 170 6.07 14.63 5.81
CA LEU A 170 4.95 14.37 6.70
C LEU A 170 5.27 14.90 8.10
N ARG A 171 5.50 16.23 8.19
CA ARG A 171 5.94 16.88 9.45
C ARG A 171 4.94 16.77 10.59
N ASN A 172 3.67 16.50 10.27
CA ASN A 172 2.57 16.27 11.20
C ASN A 172 2.58 14.86 11.81
N LEU A 173 3.35 13.90 11.27
CA LEU A 173 3.34 12.50 11.71
C LEU A 173 3.85 12.34 13.15
N GLY A 174 4.99 12.97 13.51
CA GLY A 174 5.49 12.99 14.87
C GLY A 174 4.49 13.57 15.89
N PRO A 175 3.96 14.78 15.66
CA PRO A 175 2.89 15.36 16.50
C PRO A 175 1.64 14.51 16.63
N ILE A 176 1.22 13.79 15.59
CA ILE A 176 0.09 12.85 15.65
C ILE A 176 0.44 11.68 16.55
N MET A 177 1.60 11.08 16.39
CA MET A 177 2.06 9.96 17.22
C MET A 177 2.15 10.32 18.71
N GLY A 178 2.53 11.58 19.03
CA GLY A 178 2.69 12.06 20.40
C GLY A 178 1.51 12.77 21.01
N GLY A 179 0.56 13.27 20.23
CA GLY A 179 -0.46 14.18 20.70
C GLY A 179 -1.87 13.97 20.16
N ALA A 180 -2.11 12.93 19.35
CA ALA A 180 -3.43 12.69 18.75
C ALA A 180 -4.57 12.58 19.78
N GLY A 181 -4.29 12.07 20.97
CA GLY A 181 -5.29 11.88 22.03
C GLY A 181 -6.08 13.13 22.38
N ARG A 182 -5.44 14.29 22.44
CA ARG A 182 -6.15 15.54 22.80
C ARG A 182 -7.23 15.93 21.79
N THR A 183 -7.05 15.57 20.52
CA THR A 183 -7.95 15.96 19.43
C THR A 183 -8.88 14.82 19.03
N VAL A 184 -8.39 13.58 19.05
CA VAL A 184 -9.14 12.41 18.56
C VAL A 184 -10.01 11.77 19.64
N ASP A 185 -9.57 11.73 20.90
CA ASP A 185 -10.34 11.12 21.99
C ASP A 185 -11.77 11.67 22.11
N PRO A 186 -12.00 13.00 22.14
CA PRO A 186 -13.36 13.53 22.25
C PRO A 186 -14.28 13.04 21.12
N LEU A 187 -13.74 12.90 19.89
CA LEU A 187 -14.49 12.41 18.73
C LEU A 187 -14.88 10.95 18.91
N LEU A 188 -14.02 10.13 19.51
CA LEU A 188 -14.27 8.72 19.72
C LEU A 188 -15.16 8.49 20.95
N LEU A 189 -14.99 9.24 22.04
CA LEU A 189 -15.84 9.15 23.22
C LEU A 189 -17.31 9.45 22.90
N ALA A 190 -17.55 10.44 22.03
CA ALA A 190 -18.91 10.77 21.56
C ALA A 190 -19.61 9.59 20.86
N ARG A 191 -18.89 8.57 20.41
CA ARG A 191 -19.42 7.39 19.74
C ARG A 191 -19.79 6.24 20.70
N LEU A 192 -19.36 6.32 21.96
CA LEU A 192 -19.70 5.35 22.99
C LEU A 192 -21.14 5.55 23.54
N GLY A 193 -21.81 6.59 23.07
CA GLY A 193 -23.14 6.97 23.54
C GLY A 193 -23.13 7.84 24.80
N PRO A 194 -24.29 8.12 25.37
CA PRO A 194 -24.42 9.01 26.51
C PRO A 194 -23.69 8.45 27.74
N GLY A 195 -23.09 9.35 28.53
CA GLY A 195 -22.34 9.04 29.74
C GLY A 195 -21.11 9.93 29.90
N GLU A 196 -20.51 9.88 31.08
CA GLU A 196 -19.24 10.54 31.38
C GLU A 196 -18.10 9.52 31.19
N TRP A 197 -17.47 9.55 30.01
CA TRP A 197 -16.45 8.59 29.63
C TRP A 197 -15.04 9.11 29.89
N GLU A 198 -14.21 8.29 30.54
CA GLU A 198 -12.81 8.52 30.79
C GLU A 198 -11.95 7.52 30.03
N VAL A 199 -10.90 7.99 29.35
CA VAL A 199 -10.00 7.12 28.59
C VAL A 199 -9.01 6.44 29.56
N GLU A 200 -9.09 5.11 29.66
CA GLU A 200 -8.17 4.29 30.45
C GLU A 200 -6.88 3.95 29.68
N ASN A 201 -7.01 3.70 28.36
CA ASN A 201 -5.87 3.31 27.54
C ASN A 201 -6.00 3.81 26.10
N ARG A 202 -4.86 4.03 25.44
CA ARG A 202 -4.74 4.43 24.05
C ARG A 202 -3.73 3.56 23.34
N THR A 203 -4.04 3.17 22.11
CA THR A 203 -3.06 2.54 21.23
C THR A 203 -3.02 3.29 19.90
N ILE A 204 -1.82 3.48 19.37
CA ILE A 204 -1.60 4.02 18.03
C ILE A 204 -0.62 3.11 17.29
N GLU A 205 -1.08 2.57 16.16
CA GLU A 205 -0.34 1.56 15.41
C GLU A 205 -0.27 1.98 13.94
N PRO A 206 0.93 2.12 13.36
CA PRO A 206 1.06 2.36 11.93
C PRO A 206 0.63 1.11 11.16
N THR A 207 -0.40 1.25 10.34
CA THR A 207 -0.88 0.17 9.46
C THR A 207 -0.31 0.27 8.05
N ARG A 208 -0.01 1.50 7.61
CA ARG A 208 0.61 1.76 6.31
C ARG A 208 1.46 3.03 6.38
N TYR A 209 2.67 2.94 5.86
CA TYR A 209 3.53 4.11 5.72
C TYR A 209 4.14 4.14 4.31
N ARG A 210 3.93 5.25 3.63
CA ARG A 210 4.54 5.55 2.32
C ARG A 210 5.37 6.81 2.46
N THR A 211 6.68 6.66 2.59
CA THR A 211 7.61 7.79 2.76
C THR A 211 7.27 8.95 1.84
N GLU A 212 7.19 10.14 2.42
CA GLU A 212 6.91 11.41 1.74
C GLU A 212 5.55 11.50 1.03
N ARG A 213 4.66 10.53 1.21
CA ARG A 213 3.35 10.51 0.56
C ARG A 213 2.20 10.54 1.56
N GLY A 214 2.23 9.68 2.57
CA GLY A 214 1.18 9.57 3.56
C GLY A 214 1.39 8.39 4.50
N ALA A 215 0.59 8.35 5.56
CA ALA A 215 0.53 7.25 6.49
C ALA A 215 -0.92 6.95 6.87
N ALA A 216 -1.21 5.70 7.21
CA ALA A 216 -2.44 5.31 7.89
C ALA A 216 -2.07 4.69 9.24
N LEU A 217 -2.72 5.20 10.30
CA LEU A 217 -2.50 4.77 11.67
C LEU A 217 -3.82 4.26 12.22
N ARG A 218 -3.81 3.08 12.83
CA ARG A 218 -4.94 2.59 13.62
C ARG A 218 -4.87 3.23 14.99
N TYR A 219 -5.93 3.88 15.41
CA TYR A 219 -6.03 4.53 16.71
C TYR A 219 -7.21 3.93 17.47
N ALA A 220 -6.97 3.42 18.68
CA ALA A 220 -8.01 2.85 19.52
C ALA A 220 -7.93 3.41 20.92
N ILE A 221 -9.10 3.65 21.53
CA ILE A 221 -9.26 3.99 22.92
C ILE A 221 -10.03 2.89 23.65
N GLN A 222 -9.63 2.63 24.89
CA GLN A 222 -10.43 1.92 25.88
C GLN A 222 -10.88 2.94 26.91
N ALA A 223 -12.18 3.05 27.12
CA ALA A 223 -12.76 4.02 28.00
C ALA A 223 -13.71 3.36 28.99
N ARG A 224 -13.84 3.96 30.16
CA ARG A 224 -14.76 3.57 31.24
C ARG A 224 -15.75 4.69 31.49
N GLU A 225 -17.01 4.33 31.62
CA GLU A 225 -18.05 5.26 32.03
C GLU A 225 -17.99 5.45 33.56
N ALA A 226 -17.91 6.71 34.02
CA ALA A 226 -17.57 7.05 35.40
C ALA A 226 -18.61 6.54 36.43
N ARG A 227 -19.90 6.52 36.06
CA ARG A 227 -20.99 6.18 36.99
C ARG A 227 -21.34 4.70 37.01
N SER A 228 -21.37 4.05 35.84
CA SER A 228 -21.78 2.65 35.69
C SER A 228 -20.61 1.68 35.63
N ALA A 229 -19.38 2.16 35.60
CA ALA A 229 -18.18 1.37 35.35
C ALA A 229 -18.20 0.55 34.02
N ARG A 230 -19.17 0.81 33.14
CA ARG A 230 -19.25 0.20 31.82
C ARG A 230 -17.99 0.54 31.01
N ARG A 231 -17.43 -0.46 30.33
CA ARG A 231 -16.27 -0.26 29.47
C ARG A 231 -16.68 -0.31 28.00
N GLY A 232 -16.01 0.52 27.20
CA GLY A 232 -16.17 0.55 25.76
C GLY A 232 -14.84 0.68 25.05
N THR A 233 -14.75 0.12 23.87
CA THR A 233 -13.60 0.28 22.98
C THR A 233 -14.07 0.87 21.66
N VAL A 234 -13.38 1.91 21.18
CA VAL A 234 -13.65 2.52 19.87
C VAL A 234 -12.33 2.61 19.11
N THR A 235 -12.41 2.22 17.84
CA THR A 235 -11.30 2.25 16.91
C THR A 235 -11.60 3.18 15.75
N CYS A 236 -10.59 3.90 15.28
CA CYS A 236 -10.63 4.64 14.02
C CYS A 236 -9.29 4.54 13.28
N TYR A 237 -9.27 5.01 12.06
CA TYR A 237 -8.03 5.17 11.29
C TYR A 237 -7.74 6.65 11.07
N LEU A 238 -6.46 7.02 11.26
CA LEU A 238 -5.93 8.35 11.02
C LEU A 238 -5.15 8.31 9.70
N LYS A 239 -5.70 8.90 8.66
CA LYS A 239 -5.06 8.99 7.36
C LYS A 239 -4.33 10.33 7.25
N VAL A 240 -3.01 10.27 7.29
CA VAL A 240 -2.10 11.44 7.35
C VAL A 240 -1.67 11.82 5.95
N TYR A 241 -1.92 13.07 5.56
CA TYR A 241 -1.59 13.59 4.24
C TYR A 241 -0.41 14.54 4.28
N ARG A 242 0.31 14.59 3.17
CA ARG A 242 1.41 15.54 2.96
C ARG A 242 0.93 16.96 2.74
N ASN A 243 -0.21 17.12 2.12
CA ASN A 243 -0.85 18.36 1.67
C ASN A 243 -2.34 18.33 2.05
N ASP A 244 -3.13 19.24 1.47
CA ASP A 244 -4.54 19.37 1.80
C ASP A 244 -5.49 18.48 0.98
N ASP A 245 -4.97 17.49 0.22
CA ASP A 245 -5.78 16.50 -0.52
C ASP A 245 -6.77 15.76 0.39
N GLY A 246 -6.42 15.59 1.68
CA GLY A 246 -7.31 15.01 2.68
C GLY A 246 -8.60 15.81 2.91
N ALA A 247 -8.57 17.12 2.71
CA ALA A 247 -9.77 17.96 2.82
C ALA A 247 -10.74 17.72 1.65
N GLU A 248 -10.24 17.42 0.47
CA GLU A 248 -11.05 17.05 -0.69
C GLU A 248 -11.69 15.69 -0.46
N THR A 249 -10.89 14.71 -0.05
CA THR A 249 -11.37 13.36 0.31
C THR A 249 -12.43 13.44 1.42
N TRP A 250 -12.23 14.28 2.43
CA TRP A 250 -13.22 14.52 3.50
C TRP A 250 -14.56 15.00 2.93
N ARG A 251 -14.56 16.07 2.09
CA ARG A 251 -15.78 16.64 1.49
C ARG A 251 -16.49 15.60 0.61
N PHE A 252 -15.73 14.85 -0.18
CA PHE A 252 -16.25 13.78 -1.01
C PHE A 252 -16.94 12.70 -0.16
N LEU A 253 -16.25 12.14 0.84
CA LEU A 253 -16.80 11.10 1.72
C LEU A 253 -18.03 11.57 2.50
N GLN A 254 -18.05 12.83 2.97
CA GLN A 254 -19.23 13.38 3.63
C GLN A 254 -20.42 13.47 2.68
N SER A 255 -20.20 13.92 1.45
CA SER A 255 -21.27 14.00 0.45
C SER A 255 -21.81 12.61 0.10
N LEU A 256 -20.92 11.67 -0.15
CA LEU A 256 -21.28 10.29 -0.47
C LEU A 256 -22.00 9.60 0.69
N ALA A 257 -21.55 9.79 1.94
CA ALA A 257 -22.19 9.22 3.12
C ALA A 257 -23.63 9.74 3.32
N ARG A 258 -23.91 10.99 2.97
CA ARG A 258 -25.29 11.53 2.98
C ARG A 258 -26.18 10.86 1.93
N GLN A 259 -25.65 10.68 0.72
CA GLN A 259 -26.38 10.02 -0.37
C GLN A 259 -26.62 8.52 -0.10
N THR A 260 -25.68 7.83 0.57
CA THR A 260 -25.79 6.40 0.87
C THR A 260 -26.60 6.10 2.14
N ALA A 261 -26.93 7.09 2.98
CA ALA A 261 -27.71 6.91 4.20
C ALA A 261 -29.15 6.38 3.95
N GLU A 262 -29.66 6.49 2.73
CA GLU A 262 -30.99 6.03 2.31
C GLU A 262 -31.08 4.51 2.06
N GLY A 263 -29.99 3.75 2.23
CA GLY A 263 -29.99 2.28 2.38
C GLY A 263 -30.34 1.43 1.15
N THR A 264 -30.39 2.00 -0.04
CA THR A 264 -30.84 1.29 -1.28
C THR A 264 -29.70 0.71 -2.12
N ARG A 265 -28.42 1.02 -1.79
CA ARG A 265 -27.27 0.64 -2.61
C ARG A 265 -26.66 -0.69 -2.19
N PRO A 266 -26.19 -1.53 -3.14
CA PRO A 266 -25.52 -2.80 -2.83
C PRO A 266 -24.09 -2.62 -2.34
N TYR A 267 -23.62 -1.39 -2.13
CA TYR A 267 -22.31 -1.07 -1.59
C TYR A 267 -22.38 0.00 -0.50
N GLU A 268 -21.41 -0.01 0.36
CA GLU A 268 -21.14 1.04 1.34
C GLU A 268 -19.75 1.62 1.12
N THR A 269 -19.50 2.76 1.71
CA THR A 269 -18.18 3.38 1.76
C THR A 269 -17.78 3.69 3.19
N ILE A 270 -16.48 3.81 3.42
CA ILE A 270 -15.99 4.18 4.75
C ILE A 270 -16.55 5.53 5.18
N ARG A 271 -17.00 5.61 6.43
CA ARG A 271 -17.55 6.85 6.98
C ARG A 271 -16.47 7.75 7.54
N PRO A 272 -16.44 9.02 7.14
CA PRO A 272 -15.51 9.99 7.71
C PRO A 272 -16.04 10.49 9.08
N ILE A 273 -15.14 10.62 10.06
CA ILE A 273 -15.45 11.15 11.41
C ILE A 273 -15.13 12.63 11.50
N ALA A 274 -13.91 13.03 11.09
CA ALA A 274 -13.44 14.40 11.12
C ALA A 274 -12.27 14.61 10.15
N TYR A 275 -12.03 15.86 9.78
CA TYR A 275 -10.78 16.30 9.17
C TYR A 275 -10.08 17.30 10.09
N LEU A 276 -8.87 16.95 10.50
CA LEU A 276 -8.04 17.76 11.37
C LEU A 276 -7.09 18.59 10.49
N SER A 277 -7.51 19.82 10.14
CA SER A 277 -6.80 20.68 9.18
C SER A 277 -5.36 20.96 9.59
N ASP A 278 -5.12 21.30 10.86
CA ASP A 278 -3.79 21.65 11.39
C ASP A 278 -2.82 20.43 11.34
N LEU A 279 -3.37 19.24 11.36
CA LEU A 279 -2.64 17.97 11.28
C LEU A 279 -2.73 17.33 9.89
N ARG A 280 -3.46 17.91 8.94
CA ARG A 280 -3.74 17.33 7.62
C ARG A 280 -4.12 15.86 7.70
N THR A 281 -5.01 15.54 8.64
CA THR A 281 -5.34 14.16 8.98
C THR A 281 -6.84 13.95 8.88
N LEU A 282 -7.22 12.97 8.08
CA LEU A 282 -8.58 12.48 7.98
C LEU A 282 -8.79 11.34 8.98
N VAL A 283 -9.79 11.49 9.85
CA VAL A 283 -10.23 10.48 10.82
C VAL A 283 -11.40 9.75 10.20
N ILE A 284 -11.29 8.44 10.04
CA ILE A 284 -12.31 7.55 9.45
C ILE A 284 -12.64 6.40 10.37
N GLU A 285 -13.86 5.86 10.26
CA GLU A 285 -14.27 4.65 10.98
C GLU A 285 -13.43 3.43 10.56
N GLU A 286 -13.43 2.39 11.39
CA GLU A 286 -12.95 1.07 11.00
C GLU A 286 -13.97 0.43 10.06
N ALA A 287 -13.53 -0.09 8.91
CA ALA A 287 -14.41 -0.76 7.97
C ALA A 287 -14.93 -2.08 8.57
N PRO A 288 -16.23 -2.34 8.53
CA PRO A 288 -16.78 -3.61 8.98
C PRO A 288 -16.38 -4.75 8.02
N GLY A 289 -16.25 -5.96 8.56
CA GLY A 289 -15.95 -7.15 7.79
C GLY A 289 -14.46 -7.42 7.64
N ARG A 290 -14.08 -8.16 6.59
CA ARG A 290 -12.70 -8.54 6.30
C ARG A 290 -12.31 -8.10 4.89
N PRO A 291 -11.04 -7.70 4.66
CA PRO A 291 -10.59 -7.42 3.30
C PRO A 291 -10.71 -8.66 2.42
N LEU A 292 -11.09 -8.46 1.16
CA LEU A 292 -11.25 -9.51 0.17
C LEU A 292 -9.96 -10.37 0.01
N SER A 293 -8.78 -9.73 0.18
CA SER A 293 -7.48 -10.41 0.19
C SER A 293 -7.30 -11.44 1.32
N GLN A 294 -8.07 -11.35 2.40
CA GLN A 294 -7.98 -12.23 3.57
C GLN A 294 -9.10 -13.26 3.65
N LEU A 295 -9.95 -13.37 2.63
CA LEU A 295 -10.98 -14.40 2.60
C LEU A 295 -10.37 -15.79 2.43
N SER A 296 -10.83 -16.74 3.27
CA SER A 296 -10.39 -18.13 3.17
C SER A 296 -10.85 -18.76 1.86
N PRO A 297 -9.97 -19.43 1.11
CA PRO A 297 -10.35 -20.09 -0.14
C PRO A 297 -11.25 -21.32 0.05
N GLN A 298 -11.36 -21.83 1.27
CA GLN A 298 -12.05 -23.09 1.58
C GLN A 298 -13.57 -22.98 1.66
N ALA A 299 -14.13 -21.78 1.61
CA ALA A 299 -15.58 -21.61 1.78
C ALA A 299 -16.26 -21.32 0.45
N GLY A 300 -17.42 -21.92 0.19
CA GLY A 300 -18.37 -21.46 -0.81
C GLY A 300 -18.67 -19.95 -0.70
N HIS A 301 -18.41 -19.39 0.46
CA HIS A 301 -18.45 -17.95 0.75
C HIS A 301 -17.51 -17.09 -0.09
N ALA A 302 -16.33 -17.59 -0.52
CA ALA A 302 -15.40 -16.82 -1.32
C ALA A 302 -15.97 -16.51 -2.72
N ALA A 303 -16.60 -17.48 -3.36
CA ALA A 303 -17.26 -17.29 -4.65
C ALA A 303 -18.49 -16.35 -4.54
N GLN A 304 -19.25 -16.46 -3.45
CA GLN A 304 -20.35 -15.54 -3.17
C GLN A 304 -19.85 -14.13 -2.92
N ALA A 305 -18.78 -13.98 -2.14
CA ALA A 305 -18.17 -12.68 -1.84
C ALA A 305 -17.71 -11.96 -3.11
N VAL A 306 -16.99 -12.63 -4.02
CA VAL A 306 -16.53 -11.99 -5.27
C VAL A 306 -17.68 -11.59 -6.18
N ARG A 307 -18.79 -12.36 -6.20
CA ARG A 307 -20.01 -11.97 -6.93
C ARG A 307 -20.69 -10.75 -6.29
N SER A 308 -20.76 -10.69 -4.96
CA SER A 308 -21.29 -9.52 -4.26
C SER A 308 -20.44 -8.28 -4.54
N VAL A 309 -19.11 -8.42 -4.55
CA VAL A 309 -18.19 -7.34 -4.94
C VAL A 309 -18.44 -6.90 -6.39
N ALA A 310 -18.64 -7.84 -7.31
CA ALA A 310 -18.91 -7.53 -8.71
C ALA A 310 -20.20 -6.71 -8.89
N ARG A 311 -21.29 -7.11 -8.22
CA ARG A 311 -22.57 -6.36 -8.22
C ARG A 311 -22.41 -4.97 -7.59
N ALA A 312 -21.70 -4.90 -6.46
CA ALA A 312 -21.42 -3.66 -5.76
C ALA A 312 -20.62 -2.68 -6.62
N LEU A 313 -19.60 -3.19 -7.32
CA LEU A 313 -18.76 -2.38 -8.22
C LEU A 313 -19.53 -1.92 -9.45
N ALA A 314 -20.35 -2.79 -10.06
CA ALA A 314 -21.20 -2.41 -11.19
C ALA A 314 -22.20 -1.32 -10.80
N ALA A 315 -22.76 -1.38 -9.60
CA ALA A 315 -23.65 -0.34 -9.09
C ALA A 315 -22.88 0.97 -8.83
N PHE A 316 -21.67 0.91 -8.23
CA PHE A 316 -20.83 2.09 -8.00
C PHE A 316 -20.48 2.82 -9.30
N HIS A 317 -20.14 2.08 -10.36
CA HIS A 317 -19.79 2.64 -11.66
C HIS A 317 -20.98 3.26 -12.41
N GLN A 318 -22.21 2.94 -12.02
CA GLN A 318 -23.45 3.47 -12.63
C GLN A 318 -24.19 4.47 -11.75
N ASP A 319 -23.60 4.82 -10.59
CA ASP A 319 -24.20 5.70 -9.63
C ASP A 319 -23.82 7.17 -9.89
N GLU A 320 -24.65 8.09 -9.38
CA GLU A 320 -24.33 9.51 -9.34
C GLU A 320 -23.49 9.78 -8.08
N ILE A 321 -22.17 9.94 -8.25
CA ILE A 321 -21.27 10.25 -7.16
C ILE A 321 -20.71 11.67 -7.28
N PRO A 322 -20.41 12.35 -6.16
CA PRO A 322 -19.93 13.75 -6.16
C PRO A 322 -18.43 13.87 -6.46
N ALA A 323 -17.90 13.07 -7.40
CA ALA A 323 -16.51 13.16 -7.81
C ALA A 323 -16.28 14.41 -8.69
N THR A 324 -15.12 15.02 -8.54
CA THR A 324 -14.72 16.22 -9.31
C THR A 324 -13.52 15.98 -10.20
N ARG A 325 -12.81 14.88 -9.99
CA ARG A 325 -11.62 14.51 -10.78
C ARG A 325 -12.03 13.75 -12.02
N HIS A 326 -11.22 13.88 -13.08
CA HIS A 326 -11.34 13.11 -14.29
C HIS A 326 -10.02 12.41 -14.59
N GLU A 327 -10.09 11.16 -15.01
CA GLU A 327 -8.98 10.42 -15.59
C GLU A 327 -9.23 10.28 -17.09
N SER A 328 -8.38 10.90 -17.89
CA SER A 328 -8.43 10.79 -19.35
C SER A 328 -7.78 9.48 -19.83
N LEU A 329 -8.06 9.11 -21.10
CA LEU A 329 -7.33 8.03 -21.77
C LEU A 329 -5.81 8.28 -21.73
N ALA A 330 -5.37 9.52 -21.94
CA ALA A 330 -3.96 9.88 -21.90
C ALA A 330 -3.31 9.60 -20.53
N ASP A 331 -4.03 9.88 -19.43
CA ASP A 331 -3.55 9.56 -18.07
C ASP A 331 -3.41 8.05 -17.86
N ARG A 332 -4.40 7.27 -18.37
CA ARG A 332 -4.38 5.81 -18.32
C ARG A 332 -3.21 5.22 -19.11
N LEU A 333 -3.01 5.66 -20.35
CA LEU A 333 -1.92 5.20 -21.19
C LEU A 333 -0.55 5.55 -20.61
N GLU A 334 -0.41 6.75 -20.02
CA GLU A 334 0.82 7.15 -19.35
C GLU A 334 1.10 6.30 -18.11
N ALA A 335 0.08 5.87 -17.35
CA ALA A 335 0.24 4.95 -16.21
C ALA A 335 0.76 3.59 -16.66
N VAL A 336 0.18 3.01 -17.72
CA VAL A 336 0.62 1.74 -18.33
C VAL A 336 2.06 1.86 -18.84
N ARG A 337 2.36 2.94 -19.58
CA ARG A 337 3.71 3.20 -20.10
C ARG A 337 4.74 3.28 -18.97
N LYS A 338 4.44 3.99 -17.87
CA LYS A 338 5.32 4.09 -16.70
C LYS A 338 5.55 2.74 -16.02
N ALA A 339 4.51 1.94 -15.89
CA ALA A 339 4.62 0.58 -15.35
C ALA A 339 5.51 -0.29 -16.24
N GLY A 340 5.26 -0.29 -17.54
CA GLY A 340 6.04 -1.06 -18.51
C GLY A 340 7.51 -0.64 -18.55
N LEU A 341 7.83 0.64 -18.55
CA LEU A 341 9.23 1.13 -18.50
C LEU A 341 9.95 0.69 -17.24
N LEU A 342 9.27 0.63 -16.11
CA LEU A 342 9.85 0.12 -14.87
C LEU A 342 10.18 -1.37 -15.00
N ILE A 343 9.28 -2.17 -15.58
CA ILE A 343 9.48 -3.61 -15.76
C ILE A 343 10.59 -3.90 -16.78
N GLN A 344 10.64 -3.18 -17.89
CA GLN A 344 11.73 -3.30 -18.89
C GLN A 344 13.11 -3.04 -18.28
N TRP A 345 13.19 -2.11 -17.33
CA TRP A 345 14.41 -1.85 -16.57
C TRP A 345 14.69 -2.93 -15.53
N ALA A 346 13.65 -3.36 -14.78
CA ALA A 346 13.80 -4.34 -13.70
C ALA A 346 14.06 -5.76 -14.21
N CYS A 347 13.40 -6.16 -15.32
CA CYS A 347 13.46 -7.47 -15.94
C CYS A 347 13.80 -7.35 -17.43
N PRO A 348 15.06 -7.11 -17.80
CA PRO A 348 15.45 -6.87 -19.19
C PRO A 348 15.03 -7.98 -20.17
N GLY A 349 14.92 -9.23 -19.71
CA GLY A 349 14.48 -10.37 -20.52
C GLY A 349 13.01 -10.29 -21.01
N THR A 350 12.19 -9.45 -20.37
CA THR A 350 10.78 -9.26 -20.76
C THR A 350 10.56 -8.03 -21.67
N ARG A 351 11.64 -7.36 -22.08
CA ARG A 351 11.56 -6.05 -22.76
C ARG A 351 10.67 -6.04 -23.98
N ASP A 352 10.88 -6.97 -24.88
CA ASP A 352 10.17 -7.00 -26.17
C ASP A 352 8.67 -7.31 -25.96
N THR A 353 8.36 -8.26 -25.10
CA THR A 353 6.98 -8.59 -24.71
C THR A 353 6.27 -7.38 -24.08
N VAL A 354 6.92 -6.70 -23.13
CA VAL A 354 6.35 -5.51 -22.48
C VAL A 354 6.16 -4.38 -23.49
N GLN A 355 7.09 -4.21 -24.45
CA GLN A 355 6.95 -3.21 -25.50
C GLN A 355 5.76 -3.51 -26.41
N ALA A 356 5.56 -4.77 -26.78
CA ALA A 356 4.40 -5.20 -27.58
C ALA A 356 3.08 -4.96 -26.84
N ILE A 357 3.02 -5.27 -25.54
CA ILE A 357 1.84 -5.01 -24.71
C ILE A 357 1.52 -3.50 -24.64
N ILE A 358 2.54 -2.65 -24.40
CA ILE A 358 2.35 -1.19 -24.37
C ILE A 358 1.80 -0.71 -25.72
N ALA A 359 2.34 -1.21 -26.84
CA ALA A 359 1.87 -0.85 -28.17
C ALA A 359 0.42 -1.30 -28.41
N ALA A 360 0.05 -2.53 -28.05
CA ALA A 360 -1.31 -3.05 -28.17
C ALA A 360 -2.31 -2.21 -27.37
N VAL A 361 -2.00 -1.92 -26.11
CA VAL A 361 -2.84 -1.08 -25.24
C VAL A 361 -2.97 0.34 -25.78
N THR A 362 -1.85 0.93 -26.25
CA THR A 362 -1.85 2.32 -26.75
C THR A 362 -2.66 2.47 -28.02
N ASN A 363 -2.59 1.48 -28.92
CA ASN A 363 -3.26 1.53 -30.23
C ASN A 363 -4.71 1.02 -30.18
N GLY A 364 -5.05 0.21 -29.17
CA GLY A 364 -6.36 -0.46 -29.12
C GLY A 364 -7.34 0.14 -28.11
N LEU A 365 -6.88 0.93 -27.10
CA LEU A 365 -7.79 1.65 -26.24
C LEU A 365 -8.24 2.95 -26.87
N GLU A 366 -9.55 3.19 -26.82
CA GLU A 366 -10.19 4.40 -27.29
C GLU A 366 -10.86 5.15 -26.14
N GLU A 367 -11.16 6.45 -26.36
CA GLU A 367 -11.94 7.23 -25.40
C GLU A 367 -13.29 6.59 -25.15
N ALA A 368 -13.65 6.47 -23.89
CA ALA A 368 -14.92 5.93 -23.44
C ALA A 368 -15.76 7.01 -22.74
N SER A 369 -17.08 6.85 -22.73
CA SER A 369 -17.93 7.70 -21.90
C SER A 369 -17.52 7.51 -20.43
N PRO A 370 -17.15 8.60 -19.75
CA PRO A 370 -16.65 8.49 -18.38
C PRO A 370 -17.78 8.10 -17.43
N ALA A 371 -17.47 7.19 -16.51
CA ALA A 371 -18.30 6.78 -15.40
C ALA A 371 -17.50 6.92 -14.08
N PRO A 372 -18.15 6.87 -12.91
CA PRO A 372 -17.44 6.82 -11.64
C PRO A 372 -16.43 5.66 -11.61
N ILE A 373 -15.21 5.95 -11.15
CA ILE A 373 -14.19 4.93 -10.90
C ILE A 373 -13.61 5.10 -9.49
N HIS A 374 -13.23 3.98 -8.87
CA HIS A 374 -12.49 3.97 -7.61
C HIS A 374 -11.05 4.49 -7.80
N GLY A 375 -10.44 4.15 -8.94
CA GLY A 375 -9.13 4.65 -9.36
C GLY A 375 -7.90 4.02 -8.70
N ASP A 376 -8.04 3.23 -7.62
CA ASP A 376 -6.98 2.39 -6.99
C ASP A 376 -7.60 1.10 -6.42
N LEU A 377 -8.49 0.45 -7.19
CA LEU A 377 -9.22 -0.73 -6.71
C LEU A 377 -8.30 -1.96 -6.67
N LYS A 378 -8.27 -2.62 -5.51
CA LYS A 378 -7.58 -3.89 -5.27
C LYS A 378 -8.21 -4.65 -4.12
N SER A 379 -7.84 -5.91 -3.94
CA SER A 379 -8.45 -6.80 -2.95
C SER A 379 -8.37 -6.30 -1.50
N ASP A 380 -7.34 -5.51 -1.15
CA ASP A 380 -7.20 -4.89 0.18
C ASP A 380 -8.13 -3.67 0.40
N HIS A 381 -8.69 -3.10 -0.66
CA HIS A 381 -9.57 -1.93 -0.59
C HIS A 381 -11.06 -2.28 -0.62
N VAL A 382 -11.37 -3.57 -0.61
CA VAL A 382 -12.73 -4.09 -0.60
C VAL A 382 -12.93 -4.94 0.65
N PHE A 383 -13.82 -4.52 1.54
CA PHE A 383 -14.19 -5.27 2.73
C PHE A 383 -15.54 -5.96 2.53
N VAL A 384 -15.64 -7.19 3.01
CA VAL A 384 -16.84 -8.00 2.87
C VAL A 384 -17.25 -8.55 4.24
N SER A 385 -18.52 -8.41 4.59
CA SER A 385 -19.15 -9.06 5.73
C SER A 385 -20.53 -9.53 5.31
N ASP A 386 -20.79 -10.85 5.40
CA ASP A 386 -21.98 -11.48 4.85
C ASP A 386 -22.20 -11.05 3.38
N GLU A 387 -23.25 -10.31 3.06
CA GLU A 387 -23.51 -9.77 1.71
C GLU A 387 -23.15 -8.29 1.55
N ARG A 388 -22.62 -7.65 2.60
CA ARG A 388 -22.28 -6.22 2.59
C ARG A 388 -20.87 -6.03 2.03
N VAL A 389 -20.75 -5.10 1.10
CA VAL A 389 -19.47 -4.70 0.48
C VAL A 389 -19.17 -3.27 0.83
N VAL A 390 -17.97 -3.02 1.38
CA VAL A 390 -17.50 -1.68 1.75
C VAL A 390 -16.24 -1.34 0.97
N PHE A 391 -16.27 -0.25 0.22
CA PHE A 391 -15.10 0.30 -0.45
C PHE A 391 -14.37 1.29 0.46
N ILE A 392 -13.04 1.15 0.53
CA ILE A 392 -12.14 2.03 1.28
C ILE A 392 -11.07 2.62 0.37
N ASP A 393 -10.29 3.59 0.89
CA ASP A 393 -9.18 4.26 0.15
C ASP A 393 -9.64 5.00 -1.12
N LEU A 394 -10.73 5.76 -0.99
CA LEU A 394 -11.40 6.50 -2.06
C LEU A 394 -10.69 7.83 -2.45
N ASP A 395 -9.39 7.95 -2.20
CA ASP A 395 -8.61 9.17 -2.54
C ASP A 395 -8.44 9.38 -4.05
N SER A 396 -8.56 8.30 -4.82
CA SER A 396 -8.35 8.30 -6.27
C SER A 396 -9.64 8.32 -7.08
N VAL A 397 -10.79 8.46 -6.40
CA VAL A 397 -12.10 8.49 -7.08
C VAL A 397 -12.14 9.60 -8.11
N ALA A 398 -12.61 9.25 -9.30
CA ALA A 398 -12.67 10.13 -10.46
C ALA A 398 -13.83 9.69 -11.40
N PHE A 399 -14.05 10.44 -12.46
CA PHE A 399 -14.75 9.98 -13.65
C PHE A 399 -13.71 9.49 -14.67
N GLY A 400 -13.88 8.29 -15.21
CA GLY A 400 -12.99 7.68 -16.18
C GLY A 400 -13.60 6.44 -16.81
N ASP A 401 -12.79 5.59 -17.45
CA ASP A 401 -13.29 4.30 -17.96
C ASP A 401 -13.43 3.28 -16.81
N PRO A 402 -14.66 2.86 -16.49
CA PRO A 402 -14.93 1.97 -15.35
C PRO A 402 -14.29 0.58 -15.52
N VAL A 403 -14.02 0.15 -16.73
CA VAL A 403 -13.40 -1.16 -17.03
C VAL A 403 -11.99 -1.26 -16.44
N ARG A 404 -11.32 -0.11 -16.22
CA ARG A 404 -10.00 -0.11 -15.57
C ARG A 404 -10.04 -0.67 -14.13
N ASP A 405 -11.08 -0.37 -13.34
CA ASP A 405 -11.19 -0.89 -11.97
C ASP A 405 -11.48 -2.38 -11.97
N VAL A 406 -12.32 -2.84 -12.91
CA VAL A 406 -12.60 -4.27 -13.11
C VAL A 406 -11.31 -5.01 -13.43
N ALA A 407 -10.54 -4.51 -14.40
CA ALA A 407 -9.26 -5.06 -14.79
C ALA A 407 -8.22 -5.04 -13.65
N SER A 408 -8.20 -3.95 -12.87
CA SER A 408 -7.31 -3.85 -11.71
C SER A 408 -7.62 -4.93 -10.67
N LEU A 409 -8.88 -5.08 -10.26
CA LEU A 409 -9.25 -6.10 -9.28
C LEU A 409 -9.06 -7.52 -9.83
N PHE A 410 -9.39 -7.74 -11.11
CA PHE A 410 -9.13 -9.02 -11.80
C PHE A 410 -7.65 -9.40 -11.76
N ALA A 411 -6.74 -8.49 -12.10
CA ALA A 411 -5.31 -8.73 -12.07
C ALA A 411 -4.81 -9.03 -10.64
N HIS A 412 -5.31 -8.31 -9.63
CA HIS A 412 -4.99 -8.56 -8.23
C HIS A 412 -5.48 -9.93 -7.74
N LEU A 413 -6.68 -10.36 -8.13
CA LEU A 413 -7.21 -11.70 -7.80
C LEU A 413 -6.40 -12.80 -8.49
N THR A 414 -6.16 -12.68 -9.79
CA THR A 414 -5.39 -13.65 -10.58
C THR A 414 -3.95 -13.81 -10.06
N CYS A 415 -3.29 -12.71 -9.73
CA CYS A 415 -1.92 -12.71 -9.19
C CYS A 415 -1.85 -13.05 -7.70
N LYS A 416 -2.99 -13.27 -7.04
CA LYS A 416 -3.09 -13.60 -5.60
C LYS A 416 -2.42 -12.56 -4.69
N THR A 417 -2.42 -11.31 -5.08
CA THR A 417 -1.82 -10.26 -4.26
C THR A 417 -2.58 -10.14 -2.93
N GLY A 418 -1.85 -10.22 -1.82
CA GLY A 418 -2.42 -10.27 -0.48
C GLY A 418 -2.92 -11.66 -0.03
N SER A 419 -2.92 -12.69 -0.92
CA SER A 419 -3.36 -14.05 -0.60
C SER A 419 -2.43 -15.11 -1.21
N PRO A 420 -1.14 -15.13 -0.88
CA PRO A 420 -0.16 -16.01 -1.53
C PRO A 420 -0.41 -17.49 -1.29
N SER A 421 -1.07 -17.85 -0.20
CA SER A 421 -1.45 -19.23 0.14
C SER A 421 -2.63 -19.78 -0.68
N MET A 422 -3.34 -18.95 -1.45
CA MET A 422 -4.45 -19.39 -2.28
C MET A 422 -3.93 -20.24 -3.45
N PRO A 423 -4.53 -21.43 -3.74
CA PRO A 423 -4.22 -22.21 -4.94
C PRO A 423 -4.46 -21.38 -6.22
N ALA A 424 -3.58 -21.52 -7.22
CA ALA A 424 -3.64 -20.70 -8.45
C ALA A 424 -4.96 -20.91 -9.21
N ASP A 425 -5.42 -22.16 -9.32
CA ASP A 425 -6.66 -22.47 -10.05
C ASP A 425 -7.87 -21.84 -9.36
N ARG A 426 -7.89 -21.85 -8.01
CA ARG A 426 -8.95 -21.21 -7.24
C ARG A 426 -8.95 -19.70 -7.40
N ALA A 427 -7.77 -19.08 -7.46
CA ALA A 427 -7.64 -17.64 -7.73
C ALA A 427 -8.20 -17.29 -9.11
N ARG A 428 -7.90 -18.09 -10.16
CA ARG A 428 -8.45 -17.88 -11.50
C ARG A 428 -9.97 -18.08 -11.55
N GLU A 429 -10.50 -19.13 -10.90
CA GLU A 429 -11.95 -19.35 -10.78
C GLU A 429 -12.66 -18.15 -10.14
N MET A 430 -12.11 -17.62 -9.05
CA MET A 430 -12.66 -16.46 -8.37
C MET A 430 -12.60 -15.20 -9.26
N ALA A 431 -11.48 -14.98 -9.94
CA ALA A 431 -11.31 -13.85 -10.84
C ALA A 431 -12.28 -13.92 -12.03
N ALA A 432 -12.46 -15.10 -12.62
CA ALA A 432 -13.43 -15.32 -13.70
C ALA A 432 -14.88 -15.10 -13.22
N ALA A 433 -15.25 -15.65 -12.06
CA ALA A 433 -16.56 -15.46 -11.47
C ALA A 433 -16.87 -13.99 -11.15
N PHE A 434 -15.85 -13.22 -10.73
CA PHE A 434 -15.97 -11.77 -10.54
C PHE A 434 -16.29 -11.04 -11.85
N VAL A 435 -15.52 -11.31 -12.91
CA VAL A 435 -15.68 -10.67 -14.22
C VAL A 435 -17.02 -10.99 -14.84
N ASP A 436 -17.41 -12.26 -14.85
CA ASP A 436 -18.68 -12.69 -15.41
C ASP A 436 -19.88 -12.08 -14.69
N GLU A 437 -19.83 -12.02 -13.36
CA GLU A 437 -20.89 -11.39 -12.59
C GLU A 437 -20.94 -9.89 -12.83
N TYR A 438 -19.78 -9.20 -12.92
CA TYR A 438 -19.75 -7.78 -13.17
C TYR A 438 -20.42 -7.42 -14.52
N PHE A 439 -20.05 -8.11 -15.59
CA PHE A 439 -20.61 -7.82 -16.94
C PHE A 439 -22.05 -8.27 -17.13
N ARG A 440 -22.64 -9.03 -16.19
CA ARG A 440 -24.11 -9.24 -16.16
C ARG A 440 -24.86 -8.01 -15.67
N HIS A 441 -24.21 -7.14 -14.91
CA HIS A 441 -24.80 -5.96 -14.29
C HIS A 441 -24.29 -4.63 -14.84
N ALA A 442 -23.35 -4.65 -15.76
CA ALA A 442 -22.76 -3.49 -16.45
C ALA A 442 -23.20 -3.43 -17.92
N PRO A 443 -23.13 -2.26 -18.58
CA PRO A 443 -23.39 -2.12 -20.01
C PRO A 443 -22.54 -3.08 -20.85
N SER A 444 -23.16 -3.80 -21.77
CA SER A 444 -22.48 -4.82 -22.60
C SER A 444 -21.33 -4.26 -23.44
N SER A 445 -21.43 -3.00 -23.86
CA SER A 445 -20.38 -2.28 -24.61
C SER A 445 -19.08 -2.10 -23.86
N TRP A 446 -19.08 -2.21 -22.53
CA TRP A 446 -17.87 -2.08 -21.73
C TRP A 446 -16.94 -3.30 -21.85
N ARG A 447 -17.50 -4.49 -22.12
CA ARG A 447 -16.77 -5.76 -22.16
C ARG A 447 -15.66 -5.78 -23.23
N ALA A 448 -15.86 -5.14 -24.35
CA ALA A 448 -14.90 -5.11 -25.46
C ALA A 448 -13.52 -4.52 -25.07
N ARG A 449 -13.48 -3.62 -24.06
CA ARG A 449 -12.23 -2.99 -23.63
C ARG A 449 -11.51 -3.76 -22.51
N PHE A 450 -12.12 -4.83 -21.97
CA PHE A 450 -11.65 -5.51 -20.77
C PHE A 450 -10.26 -6.13 -20.94
N GLY A 451 -9.98 -6.80 -22.07
CA GLY A 451 -8.67 -7.43 -22.32
C GLY A 451 -7.52 -6.43 -22.31
N LEU A 452 -7.67 -5.30 -23.00
CA LEU A 452 -6.62 -4.27 -23.04
C LEU A 452 -6.42 -3.58 -21.69
N HIS A 453 -7.51 -3.29 -20.96
CA HIS A 453 -7.37 -2.78 -19.58
C HIS A 453 -6.71 -3.80 -18.66
N SER A 454 -7.00 -5.11 -18.82
CA SER A 454 -6.40 -6.19 -18.05
C SER A 454 -4.91 -6.32 -18.34
N ALA A 455 -4.50 -6.23 -19.60
CA ALA A 455 -3.09 -6.20 -19.97
C ALA A 455 -2.32 -5.05 -19.29
N GLY A 456 -2.89 -3.85 -19.30
CA GLY A 456 -2.34 -2.69 -18.57
C GLY A 456 -2.30 -2.90 -17.06
N ALA A 457 -3.35 -3.48 -16.47
CA ALA A 457 -3.44 -3.75 -15.03
C ALA A 457 -2.40 -4.80 -14.59
N PHE A 458 -2.17 -5.85 -15.37
CA PHE A 458 -1.11 -6.82 -15.10
C PHE A 458 0.29 -6.17 -15.09
N LEU A 459 0.59 -5.26 -16.02
CA LEU A 459 1.85 -4.51 -15.97
C LEU A 459 1.96 -3.66 -14.68
N GLU A 460 0.88 -3.03 -14.24
CA GLU A 460 0.88 -2.27 -12.99
C GLU A 460 1.12 -3.17 -11.76
N VAL A 461 0.50 -4.37 -11.73
CA VAL A 461 0.73 -5.39 -10.68
C VAL A 461 2.18 -5.89 -10.72
N ALA A 462 2.72 -6.22 -11.90
CA ALA A 462 4.12 -6.62 -12.05
C ALA A 462 5.08 -5.55 -11.51
N GLY A 463 4.81 -4.26 -11.80
CA GLY A 463 5.55 -3.15 -11.21
C GLY A 463 5.40 -3.04 -9.69
N CYS A 464 4.28 -3.48 -9.10
CA CYS A 464 4.11 -3.55 -7.66
C CYS A 464 4.93 -4.69 -7.04
N ILE A 465 4.98 -5.87 -7.67
CA ILE A 465 5.80 -7.01 -7.26
C ILE A 465 7.28 -6.63 -7.23
N PHE A 466 7.80 -6.03 -8.30
CA PHE A 466 9.17 -5.49 -8.30
C PHE A 466 9.41 -4.55 -7.12
N ARG A 467 8.48 -3.63 -6.84
CA ARG A 467 8.67 -2.66 -5.74
C ARG A 467 8.62 -3.30 -4.36
N SER A 468 7.94 -4.44 -4.17
CA SER A 468 7.86 -5.12 -2.88
C SER A 468 9.15 -5.83 -2.49
N GLN A 469 10.02 -6.17 -3.47
CA GLN A 469 11.30 -6.84 -3.25
C GLN A 469 11.17 -8.15 -2.47
N GLU A 470 10.04 -8.85 -2.65
CA GLU A 470 9.86 -10.17 -2.06
C GLU A 470 10.72 -11.21 -2.78
N PRO A 471 11.19 -12.26 -2.08
CA PRO A 471 11.93 -13.35 -2.72
C PRO A 471 11.16 -13.93 -3.91
N GLY A 472 11.84 -14.20 -5.03
CA GLY A 472 11.21 -14.69 -6.27
C GLY A 472 10.47 -13.61 -7.07
N TRP A 473 10.72 -12.32 -6.80
CA TRP A 473 10.09 -11.23 -7.52
C TRP A 473 10.39 -11.24 -9.04
N PRO A 474 11.60 -11.61 -9.54
CA PRO A 474 11.86 -11.60 -10.98
C PRO A 474 10.99 -12.62 -11.73
N GLU A 475 10.94 -13.87 -11.23
CA GLU A 475 10.12 -14.95 -11.82
C GLU A 475 8.63 -14.63 -11.72
N THR A 476 8.20 -14.07 -10.59
CA THR A 476 6.81 -13.64 -10.41
C THR A 476 6.47 -12.52 -11.38
N THR A 477 7.36 -11.54 -11.57
CA THR A 477 7.16 -10.44 -12.53
C THR A 477 7.07 -10.97 -13.96
N ALA A 478 7.98 -11.88 -14.38
CA ALA A 478 7.97 -12.48 -15.71
C ALA A 478 6.65 -13.21 -15.99
N ARG A 479 6.18 -14.03 -15.04
CA ARG A 479 4.89 -14.73 -15.17
C ARG A 479 3.69 -13.78 -15.28
N ILE A 480 3.70 -12.65 -14.57
CA ILE A 480 2.63 -11.64 -14.68
C ILE A 480 2.68 -10.94 -16.04
N VAL A 481 3.86 -10.74 -16.62
CA VAL A 481 4.00 -10.22 -17.99
C VAL A 481 3.40 -11.19 -19.02
N GLU A 482 3.54 -12.51 -18.81
CA GLU A 482 2.88 -13.52 -19.65
C GLU A 482 1.34 -13.46 -19.53
N GLU A 483 0.78 -13.21 -18.33
CA GLU A 483 -0.67 -12.96 -18.17
C GLU A 483 -1.11 -11.70 -18.90
N ALA A 484 -0.30 -10.63 -18.88
CA ALA A 484 -0.58 -9.41 -19.63
C ALA A 484 -0.59 -9.64 -21.15
N GLN A 485 0.32 -10.46 -21.65
CA GLN A 485 0.37 -10.83 -23.06
C GLN A 485 -0.89 -11.61 -23.49
N ARG A 486 -1.27 -12.64 -22.71
CA ARG A 486 -2.51 -13.42 -22.98
C ARG A 486 -3.75 -12.54 -23.03
N ALA A 487 -3.86 -11.57 -22.12
CA ALA A 487 -4.97 -10.62 -22.12
C ALA A 487 -5.04 -9.73 -23.38
N CYS A 488 -3.90 -9.47 -24.06
CA CYS A 488 -3.88 -8.80 -25.36
C CYS A 488 -4.32 -9.74 -26.49
N GLU A 489 -3.95 -11.01 -26.45
CA GLU A 489 -4.26 -12.01 -27.49
C GLU A 489 -5.76 -12.32 -27.52
N GLU A 490 -6.42 -12.44 -26.38
CA GLU A 490 -7.86 -12.66 -26.23
C GLU A 490 -8.75 -11.53 -26.83
N VAL A 491 -8.19 -10.38 -27.15
CA VAL A 491 -8.90 -9.26 -27.79
C VAL A 491 -8.87 -9.38 -29.35
N GLN A 492 -7.90 -10.14 -29.85
CA GLN A 492 -7.70 -10.28 -31.33
C GLN A 492 -8.52 -11.44 -31.94
N ASP A 493 -8.99 -12.36 -31.09
CA ASP A 493 -9.88 -13.47 -31.44
C ASP A 493 -11.37 -13.07 -31.24
#